data_58981975ce2863eb75a1ed3cf7035f23
#
_entry.id   58981975ce2863eb75a1ed3cf7035f23
#
_cell.length_a   1.000
_cell.length_b   1.000
_cell.length_c   1.000
_cell.angle_alpha   90.00
_cell.angle_beta   90.00
_cell.angle_gamma   90.00
#
_symmetry.space_group_name_H-M   'P 1'
#
loop_
_entity.id
_entity.type
_entity.pdbx_description
1 polymer ?
#
loop_
_entity_poly.entity_id
_entity_poly.type
_entity_poly.pdbx_seq_one_letter_code
_entity_poly.pdbx_strand_id
1 'polypeptide(L)' 'MTTVTRTNLKCACGHQGRIVMRENDAPFSRQYEDYSLDGLKGGSFSVLDRFAKWDEVFREMMPVCPQCGSKLTEDNIEI' A
#
# COMPACT_ATOMS: atom_id res chain seq x y z
N MET A 1 11.27 15.13 -7.65
CA MET A 1 11.90 13.98 -6.97
C MET A 1 10.83 12.99 -6.53
N THR A 2 11.05 11.71 -6.73
CA THR A 2 10.10 10.68 -6.35
C THR A 2 10.61 9.95 -5.11
N THR A 3 9.79 9.92 -4.07
CA THR A 3 10.09 9.17 -2.84
C THR A 3 9.34 7.85 -2.87
N VAL A 4 10.03 6.77 -2.56
CA VAL A 4 9.44 5.43 -2.51
C VAL A 4 9.54 4.91 -1.08
N THR A 5 8.39 4.56 -0.51
CA THR A 5 8.31 3.98 0.84
C THR A 5 7.70 2.60 0.75
N ARG A 6 8.30 1.63 1.43
CA ARG A 6 7.81 0.25 1.46
C ARG A 6 7.37 -0.10 2.87
N THR A 7 6.14 -0.60 2.98
CA THR A 7 5.57 -1.04 4.26
C THR A 7 5.33 -2.53 4.21
N ASN A 8 6.00 -3.27 5.06
CA ASN A 8 5.90 -4.74 5.08
C ASN A 8 4.63 -5.19 5.76
N LEU A 9 3.99 -6.19 5.18
CA LEU A 9 2.81 -6.85 5.74
C LEU A 9 3.11 -8.33 5.92
N LYS A 10 2.60 -8.90 7.00
CA LYS A 10 2.76 -10.32 7.30
C LYS A 10 1.40 -10.95 7.54
N CYS A 11 1.08 -11.97 6.77
CA CYS A 11 -0.13 -12.74 6.94
C CYS A 11 0.04 -13.79 8.05
N ALA A 12 -1.06 -14.16 8.67
CA ALA A 12 -1.05 -15.19 9.72
C ALA A 12 -0.55 -16.55 9.22
N CYS A 13 -0.64 -16.83 7.91
CA CYS A 13 -0.10 -18.07 7.33
C CYS A 13 1.43 -18.03 7.13
N GLY A 14 2.07 -16.90 7.41
CA GLY A 14 3.52 -16.75 7.25
C GLY A 14 3.96 -16.06 5.97
N HIS A 15 3.05 -15.84 5.02
CA HIS A 15 3.38 -15.14 3.78
C HIS A 15 3.67 -13.66 4.06
N GLN A 16 4.67 -13.12 3.42
CA GLN A 16 5.04 -11.72 3.54
C GLN A 16 4.90 -11.02 2.21
N GLY A 17 4.43 -9.78 2.27
CA GLY A 17 4.35 -8.90 1.12
C GLY A 17 4.56 -7.48 1.59
N ARG A 18 4.31 -6.52 0.70
CA ARG A 18 4.51 -5.11 1.06
C ARG A 18 3.60 -4.21 0.25
N ILE A 19 3.32 -3.04 0.81
CA ILE A 19 2.70 -1.94 0.09
C ILE A 19 3.81 -0.97 -0.30
N VAL A 20 3.87 -0.63 -1.58
CA VAL A 20 4.85 0.32 -2.11
C VAL A 20 4.13 1.64 -2.37
N MET A 21 4.56 2.69 -1.70
CA MET A 21 4.04 4.03 -1.91
C MET A 21 5.07 4.86 -2.65
N ARG A 22 4.63 5.52 -3.70
CA ARG A 22 5.45 6.47 -4.46
C ARG A 22 4.83 7.84 -4.35
N GLU A 23 5.60 8.80 -3.88
CA GLU A 23 5.19 10.19 -3.79
C GLU A 23 5.90 11.01 -4.85
N ASN A 24 5.15 11.84 -5.56
CA ASN A 24 5.73 12.82 -6.44
C ASN A 24 5.89 14.14 -5.69
N ASP A 25 7.13 14.54 -5.48
CA ASP A 25 7.49 15.72 -4.71
C ASP A 25 8.04 16.83 -5.60
N ALA A 26 7.60 16.89 -6.84
CA ALA A 26 8.06 17.92 -7.77
C ALA A 26 7.44 19.27 -7.41
N PRO A 27 8.24 20.36 -7.30
CA PRO A 27 7.73 21.63 -6.82
C PRO A 27 6.72 22.32 -7.73
N PHE A 28 6.65 21.92 -9.00
CA PHE A 28 5.72 22.51 -9.96
C PHE A 28 4.62 21.55 -10.40
N SER A 29 4.56 20.36 -9.80
CA SER A 29 3.55 19.37 -10.10
C SER A 29 2.59 19.23 -8.93
N ARG A 30 1.37 18.76 -9.21
CA ARG A 30 0.45 18.41 -8.15
C ARG A 30 1.04 17.25 -7.34
N GLN A 31 0.93 17.36 -6.02
CA GLN A 31 1.35 16.28 -5.16
C GLN A 31 0.41 15.09 -5.35
N TYR A 32 0.99 13.92 -5.58
CA TYR A 32 0.20 12.69 -5.62
C TYR A 32 0.96 11.56 -4.92
N GLU A 33 0.18 10.61 -4.42
CA GLU A 33 0.71 9.39 -3.84
C GLU A 33 0.12 8.22 -4.62
N ASP A 34 0.97 7.28 -5.01
CA ASP A 34 0.57 6.09 -5.73
C ASP A 34 0.92 4.86 -4.90
N TYR A 35 -0.08 4.05 -4.62
CA TYR A 35 0.06 2.84 -3.81
C TYR A 35 -0.07 1.61 -4.69
N SER A 36 0.83 0.66 -4.51
CA SER A 36 0.79 -0.62 -5.20
C SER A 36 1.16 -1.74 -4.25
N LEU A 37 0.86 -2.98 -4.64
CA LEU A 37 1.17 -4.16 -3.84
C LEU A 37 2.31 -4.93 -4.47
N ASP A 38 3.20 -5.44 -3.62
CA ASP A 38 4.30 -6.30 -4.02
C ASP A 38 4.22 -7.60 -3.21
N GLY A 39 4.07 -8.72 -3.92
CA GLY A 39 3.92 -10.02 -3.28
C GLY A 39 2.53 -10.30 -2.72
N LEU A 40 1.56 -9.45 -2.99
CA LEU A 40 0.18 -9.59 -2.53
C LEU A 40 -0.79 -9.43 -3.70
N LYS A 41 -1.99 -9.95 -3.56
CA LYS A 41 -3.07 -9.74 -4.53
C LYS A 41 -3.94 -8.58 -4.07
N GLY A 42 -4.41 -7.80 -5.03
CA GLY A 42 -5.28 -6.66 -4.75
C GLY A 42 -5.20 -5.64 -5.86
N GLY A 43 -5.77 -4.46 -5.62
CA GLY A 43 -5.76 -3.36 -6.57
C GLY A 43 -4.64 -2.37 -6.30
N SER A 44 -4.65 -1.31 -7.07
CA SER A 44 -3.79 -0.15 -6.85
C SER A 44 -4.67 1.04 -6.45
N PHE A 45 -4.04 2.03 -5.84
CA PHE A 45 -4.76 3.19 -5.32
C PHE A 45 -3.86 4.41 -5.45
N SER A 46 -4.45 5.53 -5.84
CA SER A 46 -3.69 6.78 -5.90
C SER A 46 -4.57 7.94 -5.44
N VAL A 47 -3.93 8.95 -4.87
CA VAL A 47 -4.59 10.17 -4.41
C VAL A 47 -3.87 11.38 -4.96
N LEU A 48 -4.63 12.43 -5.22
CA LEU A 48 -4.11 13.70 -5.73
C LEU A 48 -4.41 14.81 -4.73
N ASP A 49 -3.40 15.64 -4.49
CA ASP A 49 -3.51 16.84 -3.66
C ASP A 49 -3.96 16.59 -2.21
N ARG A 50 -3.77 15.36 -1.70
CA ARG A 50 -4.08 15.02 -0.31
C ARG A 50 -3.29 13.80 0.14
N PHE A 51 -3.26 13.55 1.44
CA PHE A 51 -2.67 12.36 2.00
C PHE A 51 -3.75 11.32 2.30
N ALA A 52 -3.48 10.07 1.97
CA ALA A 52 -4.36 8.96 2.29
C ALA A 52 -4.01 8.38 3.65
N LYS A 53 -5.03 7.96 4.38
CA LYS A 53 -4.85 7.23 5.64
C LYS A 53 -4.82 5.73 5.35
N TRP A 54 -4.22 4.96 6.25
CA TRP A 54 -4.12 3.51 6.07
C TRP A 54 -5.48 2.82 5.94
N ASP A 55 -6.49 3.25 6.70
CA ASP A 55 -7.83 2.68 6.59
C ASP A 55 -8.41 2.86 5.19
N GLU A 56 -8.19 4.02 4.58
CA GLU A 56 -8.61 4.28 3.21
C GLU A 56 -7.83 3.42 2.22
N VAL A 57 -6.51 3.35 2.38
CA VAL A 57 -5.65 2.56 1.49
C VAL A 57 -6.07 1.08 1.51
N PHE A 58 -6.27 0.50 2.68
CA PHE A 58 -6.66 -0.90 2.79
C PHE A 58 -8.07 -1.15 2.25
N ARG A 59 -8.97 -0.20 2.42
CA ARG A 59 -10.33 -0.31 1.90
C ARG A 59 -10.35 -0.28 0.36
N GLU A 60 -9.54 0.59 -0.24
CA GLU A 60 -9.52 0.76 -1.70
C GLU A 60 -8.70 -0.32 -2.40
N MET A 61 -7.57 -0.71 -1.83
CA MET A 61 -6.68 -1.70 -2.43
C MET A 61 -7.12 -3.13 -2.13
N MET A 62 -7.71 -3.36 -0.98
CA MET A 62 -8.17 -4.67 -0.54
C MET A 62 -7.07 -5.73 -0.68
N PRO A 63 -5.93 -5.54 0.00
CA PRO A 63 -4.82 -6.49 -0.14
C PRO A 63 -5.21 -7.87 0.42
N VAL A 64 -4.85 -8.90 -0.33
CA VAL A 64 -5.19 -10.28 0.00
C VAL A 64 -3.94 -11.13 -0.10
N CYS A 65 -3.77 -12.04 0.84
CA CYS A 65 -2.68 -13.00 0.81
C CYS A 65 -2.87 -13.96 -0.37
N PRO A 66 -1.88 -14.10 -1.28
CA PRO A 66 -2.02 -14.99 -2.43
C PRO A 66 -1.96 -16.47 -2.07
N GLN A 67 -1.51 -16.81 -0.86
CA GLN A 67 -1.39 -18.20 -0.42
C GLN A 67 -2.65 -18.71 0.28
N CYS A 68 -3.19 -17.94 1.22
CA CYS A 68 -4.35 -18.39 1.99
C CYS A 68 -5.64 -17.64 1.66
N GLY A 69 -5.58 -16.57 0.88
CA GLY A 69 -6.75 -15.83 0.48
C GLY A 69 -7.33 -14.90 1.55
N SER A 70 -6.66 -14.76 2.67
CA SER A 70 -7.14 -13.91 3.76
C SER A 70 -6.94 -12.44 3.44
N LYS A 71 -7.90 -11.61 3.81
CA LYS A 71 -7.78 -10.17 3.69
C LYS A 71 -6.79 -9.65 4.71
N LEU A 72 -5.92 -8.76 4.28
CA LEU A 72 -4.95 -8.12 5.15
C LEU A 72 -5.48 -6.77 5.62
N THR A 73 -5.12 -6.37 6.83
CA THR A 73 -5.55 -5.12 7.45
C THR A 73 -4.33 -4.41 8.03
N GLU A 74 -4.58 -3.25 8.64
CA GLU A 74 -3.53 -2.51 9.34
C GLU A 74 -2.82 -3.34 10.41
N ASP A 75 -3.53 -4.28 11.02
CA ASP A 75 -2.96 -5.16 12.04
C ASP A 75 -1.88 -6.09 11.48
N ASN A 76 -1.83 -6.25 10.17
CA ASN A 76 -0.83 -7.08 9.50
C ASN A 76 0.46 -6.31 9.17
N ILE A 77 0.49 -5.01 9.44
CA ILE A 77 1.68 -4.20 9.21
C ILE A 77 2.78 -4.65 10.17
N GLU A 78 3.93 -4.99 9.60
CA GLU A 78 5.10 -5.40 10.36
C GLU A 78 5.95 -4.16 10.64
N ILE A 79 6.09 -3.84 11.90
CA ILE A 79 6.86 -2.66 12.34
C ILE A 79 8.26 -3.10 12.75
#